data_8031762ec9358df9a05cffcd1f478980
#
_entry.id   8031762ec9358df9a05cffcd1f478980
#
_cell.length_a   1.000
_cell.length_b   1.000
_cell.length_c   1.000
_cell.angle_alpha   90.00
_cell.angle_beta   90.00
_cell.angle_gamma   90.00
#
_symmetry.space_group_name_H-M   'P 1'
#
loop_
_entity.id
_entity.type
_entity.pdbx_description
1 polymer ?
#
loop_
_entity_poly.entity_id
_entity_poly.type
_entity_poly.pdbx_seq_one_letter_code
_entity_poly.pdbx_strand_id
1 'polypeptide(L)'
;LAKFGDAEAAIRLIDEVGKGTHLGRILGNGAAFTARAFGIERAPVVKGQAMPAYDPRAIQGIGVTYATSTMGADHTAGYAIATNVLKVGGFVDPLKPEGQVELSRNLQIATAAIDSTGMCLFIAFAVLDQPETFQALLDLLNAFYGLSLTADSVADLGKTILRAEREFNIG
;
A
#
# COMPACT_ATOMS: atom_id res chain seq x y z
N LEU A 1 -10.17 16.37 21.40
CA LEU A 1 -9.51 15.42 22.30
C LEU A 1 -8.05 15.81 22.57
N ALA A 2 -7.34 16.28 21.58
CA ALA A 2 -5.96 16.74 21.68
C ALA A 2 -5.68 17.84 20.66
N LYS A 3 -4.71 18.71 20.94
CA LYS A 3 -4.15 19.61 19.93
C LYS A 3 -3.10 18.87 19.12
N PHE A 4 -2.93 19.25 17.86
CA PHE A 4 -1.84 18.70 17.04
C PHE A 4 -0.49 19.06 17.67
N GLY A 5 0.41 18.07 17.83
CA GLY A 5 1.70 18.23 18.48
C GLY A 5 1.70 18.08 19.99
N ASP A 6 0.55 17.85 20.65
CA ASP A 6 0.46 17.57 22.09
C ASP A 6 0.85 16.11 22.36
N ALA A 7 2.14 15.89 22.68
CA ALA A 7 2.68 14.58 22.94
C ALA A 7 2.07 13.90 24.19
N GLU A 8 1.81 14.68 25.24
CA GLU A 8 1.20 14.12 26.46
C GLU A 8 -0.22 13.63 26.20
N ALA A 9 -1.00 14.41 25.44
CA ALA A 9 -2.35 13.97 25.04
C ALA A 9 -2.29 12.72 24.16
N ALA A 10 -1.33 12.63 23.23
CA ALA A 10 -1.15 11.44 22.39
C ALA A 10 -0.82 10.20 23.23
N ILE A 11 0.09 10.30 24.19
CA ILE A 11 0.45 9.22 25.11
C ILE A 11 -0.77 8.77 25.92
N ARG A 12 -1.53 9.72 26.49
CA ARG A 12 -2.77 9.38 27.22
C ARG A 12 -3.77 8.62 26.37
N LEU A 13 -3.96 9.02 25.09
CA LEU A 13 -4.89 8.34 24.19
C LEU A 13 -4.41 6.93 23.84
N ILE A 14 -3.09 6.72 23.68
CA ILE A 14 -2.51 5.40 23.48
C ILE A 14 -2.74 4.51 24.72
N ASP A 15 -2.56 5.07 25.92
CA ASP A 15 -2.83 4.39 27.18
C ASP A 15 -4.32 3.99 27.32
N GLU A 16 -5.24 4.87 26.91
CA GLU A 16 -6.67 4.57 26.87
C GLU A 16 -6.96 3.36 25.98
N VAL A 17 -6.32 3.28 24.79
CA VAL A 17 -6.44 2.14 23.88
C VAL A 17 -5.89 0.87 24.53
N GLY A 18 -4.70 0.94 25.10
CA GLY A 18 -4.05 -0.21 25.77
C GLY A 18 -4.83 -0.74 26.97
N LYS A 19 -5.47 0.14 27.74
CA LYS A 19 -6.33 -0.20 28.89
C LYS A 19 -7.72 -0.69 28.49
N GLY A 20 -8.13 -0.51 27.24
CA GLY A 20 -9.46 -0.89 26.77
C GLY A 20 -10.60 -0.12 27.42
N THR A 21 -10.38 1.13 27.80
CA THR A 21 -11.43 2.02 28.35
C THR A 21 -12.52 2.25 27.31
N HIS A 22 -13.62 2.89 27.68
CA HIS A 22 -14.68 3.19 26.73
C HIS A 22 -14.17 4.00 25.53
N LEU A 23 -13.42 5.08 25.79
CA LEU A 23 -12.78 5.89 24.74
C LEU A 23 -11.73 5.07 23.98
N GLY A 24 -10.90 4.33 24.70
CA GLY A 24 -9.84 3.49 24.10
C GLY A 24 -10.39 2.45 23.15
N ARG A 25 -11.50 1.82 23.46
CA ARG A 25 -12.19 0.88 22.54
C ARG A 25 -12.71 1.56 21.28
N ILE A 26 -13.21 2.80 21.40
CA ILE A 26 -13.62 3.56 20.20
C ILE A 26 -12.42 3.83 19.31
N LEU A 27 -11.35 4.38 19.88
CA LEU A 27 -10.14 4.75 19.14
C LEU A 27 -9.43 3.51 18.55
N GLY A 28 -9.34 2.43 19.31
CA GLY A 28 -8.68 1.18 18.92
C GLY A 28 -9.35 0.44 17.76
N ASN A 29 -10.62 0.78 17.43
CA ASN A 29 -11.31 0.27 16.26
C ASN A 29 -10.97 1.03 14.96
N GLY A 30 -10.03 1.96 15.00
CA GLY A 30 -9.49 2.65 13.83
C GLY A 30 -10.29 3.87 13.39
N ALA A 31 -9.74 4.57 12.39
CA ALA A 31 -10.22 5.90 11.98
C ALA A 31 -11.67 5.90 11.48
N ALA A 32 -12.06 4.89 10.69
CA ALA A 32 -13.42 4.81 10.14
C ALA A 32 -14.48 4.64 11.23
N PHE A 33 -14.21 3.78 12.20
CA PHE A 33 -15.11 3.56 13.34
C PHE A 33 -15.17 4.79 14.23
N THR A 34 -14.01 5.34 14.57
CA THR A 34 -13.89 6.56 15.40
C THR A 34 -14.65 7.72 14.78
N ALA A 35 -14.48 7.96 13.49
CA ALA A 35 -15.20 9.02 12.79
C ALA A 35 -16.72 8.85 12.91
N ARG A 36 -17.24 7.66 12.67
CA ARG A 36 -18.68 7.38 12.84
C ARG A 36 -19.15 7.60 14.27
N ALA A 37 -18.38 7.13 15.26
CA ALA A 37 -18.74 7.29 16.67
C ALA A 37 -18.82 8.76 17.11
N PHE A 38 -18.04 9.65 16.49
CA PHE A 38 -18.04 11.08 16.75
C PHE A 38 -18.85 11.91 15.75
N GLY A 39 -19.62 11.28 14.86
CA GLY A 39 -20.44 11.98 13.87
C GLY A 39 -19.63 12.72 12.79
N ILE A 40 -18.41 12.28 12.49
CA ILE A 40 -17.55 12.87 11.47
C ILE A 40 -17.81 12.16 10.15
N GLU A 41 -18.38 12.87 9.17
CA GLU A 41 -18.72 12.31 7.86
C GLU A 41 -17.50 12.12 6.95
N ARG A 42 -16.49 13.00 7.06
CA ARG A 42 -15.29 12.98 6.20
C ARG A 42 -14.07 12.46 6.97
N ALA A 43 -13.98 11.15 7.09
CA ALA A 43 -12.77 10.52 7.57
C ALA A 43 -11.77 10.28 6.42
N PRO A 44 -10.43 10.38 6.66
CA PRO A 44 -9.42 10.08 5.66
C PRO A 44 -9.24 8.56 5.52
N VAL A 45 -10.25 7.90 4.97
CA VAL A 45 -10.29 6.44 4.80
C VAL A 45 -10.74 6.06 3.39
N VAL A 46 -10.23 4.94 2.87
CA VAL A 46 -10.71 4.32 1.64
C VAL A 46 -10.98 2.85 1.92
N LYS A 47 -12.18 2.38 1.61
CA LYS A 47 -12.66 1.01 1.92
C LYS A 47 -12.48 0.65 3.41
N GLY A 48 -12.66 1.63 4.30
CA GLY A 48 -12.54 1.45 5.76
C GLY A 48 -11.12 1.57 6.32
N GLN A 49 -10.10 1.54 5.50
CA GLN A 49 -8.70 1.69 5.92
C GLN A 49 -8.28 3.16 5.94
N ALA A 50 -7.60 3.57 7.02
CA ALA A 50 -7.06 4.93 7.13
C ALA A 50 -5.95 5.16 6.10
N MET A 51 -5.99 6.33 5.45
CA MET A 51 -4.92 6.72 4.54
C MET A 51 -3.62 6.97 5.32
N PRO A 52 -2.49 6.43 4.86
CA PRO A 52 -1.17 6.82 5.37
C PRO A 52 -0.83 8.26 4.98
N ALA A 53 0.31 8.75 5.44
CA ALA A 53 0.73 10.16 5.25
C ALA A 53 1.15 10.50 3.79
N TYR A 54 0.70 9.73 2.81
CA TYR A 54 0.86 10.01 1.40
C TYR A 54 -0.44 10.53 0.83
N ASP A 55 -0.53 11.86 0.68
CA ASP A 55 -1.76 12.52 0.28
C ASP A 55 -1.96 12.41 -1.25
N PRO A 56 -3.07 11.83 -1.73
CA PRO A 56 -3.34 11.68 -3.15
C PRO A 56 -3.52 13.02 -3.91
N ARG A 57 -3.70 14.13 -3.20
CA ARG A 57 -3.72 15.47 -3.82
C ARG A 57 -2.32 15.92 -4.26
N ALA A 58 -1.28 15.39 -3.62
CA ALA A 58 0.12 15.68 -3.94
C ALA A 58 0.80 14.54 -4.71
N ILE A 59 0.26 13.32 -4.64
CA ILE A 59 0.80 12.12 -5.29
C ILE A 59 -0.38 11.37 -5.94
N GLN A 60 -0.76 11.78 -7.15
CA GLN A 60 -1.97 11.26 -7.79
C GLN A 60 -1.92 9.76 -8.05
N GLY A 61 -0.74 9.20 -8.33
CA GLY A 61 -0.56 7.76 -8.52
C GLY A 61 -0.95 6.93 -7.31
N ILE A 62 -0.66 7.43 -6.09
CA ILE A 62 -1.09 6.73 -4.87
C ILE A 62 -2.62 6.81 -4.68
N GLY A 63 -3.24 7.89 -5.14
CA GLY A 63 -4.70 8.01 -5.14
C GLY A 63 -5.37 6.95 -6.02
N VAL A 64 -4.81 6.67 -7.19
CA VAL A 64 -5.28 5.57 -8.04
C VAL A 64 -5.12 4.23 -7.32
N THR A 65 -3.98 4.01 -6.65
CA THR A 65 -3.73 2.80 -5.85
C THR A 65 -4.77 2.64 -4.75
N TYR A 66 -5.03 3.67 -3.93
CA TYR A 66 -6.04 3.60 -2.86
C TYR A 66 -7.44 3.28 -3.38
N ALA A 67 -7.82 3.85 -4.52
CA ALA A 67 -9.14 3.63 -5.10
C ALA A 67 -9.32 2.22 -5.68
N THR A 68 -8.26 1.66 -6.25
CA THR A 68 -8.33 0.43 -7.05
C THR A 68 -7.81 -0.83 -6.35
N SER A 69 -6.95 -0.68 -5.33
CA SER A 69 -6.41 -1.83 -4.60
C SER A 69 -7.51 -2.64 -3.92
N THR A 70 -7.27 -3.91 -3.72
CA THR A 70 -8.18 -4.84 -3.05
C THR A 70 -8.37 -4.53 -1.56
N MET A 71 -7.38 -3.83 -0.95
CA MET A 71 -7.37 -3.48 0.47
C MET A 71 -7.89 -2.07 0.77
N GLY A 72 -7.89 -1.14 -0.19
CA GLY A 72 -8.24 0.26 0.04
C GLY A 72 -7.02 1.16 0.22
N ALA A 73 -6.96 1.96 1.28
CA ALA A 73 -5.89 2.95 1.48
C ALA A 73 -4.56 2.33 1.97
N ASP A 74 -4.09 1.32 1.27
CA ASP A 74 -2.78 0.73 1.49
C ASP A 74 -1.75 1.27 0.49
N HIS A 75 -0.74 1.99 0.99
CA HIS A 75 0.32 2.55 0.14
C HIS A 75 1.27 1.46 -0.38
N THR A 76 1.37 0.34 0.31
CA THR A 76 2.25 -0.77 -0.07
C THR A 76 1.66 -1.64 -1.18
N ALA A 77 0.35 -1.59 -1.40
CA ALA A 77 -0.31 -2.33 -2.48
C ALA A 77 0.19 -1.95 -3.89
N GLY A 78 0.72 -0.73 -4.05
CA GLY A 78 1.35 -0.26 -5.29
C GLY A 78 2.05 1.06 -5.02
N TYR A 79 3.28 1.00 -4.55
CA TYR A 79 4.04 2.10 -3.97
C TYR A 79 4.42 3.18 -5.00
N ALA A 80 3.42 3.91 -5.52
CA ALA A 80 3.61 4.95 -6.54
C ALA A 80 4.59 6.06 -6.13
N ILE A 81 4.85 6.21 -4.82
CA ILE A 81 5.84 7.14 -4.27
C ILE A 81 7.24 6.88 -4.86
N ALA A 82 7.59 5.61 -5.11
CA ALA A 82 8.85 5.25 -5.72
C ALA A 82 9.10 6.02 -7.02
N THR A 83 8.17 5.98 -7.95
CA THR A 83 8.29 6.61 -9.27
C THR A 83 7.88 8.09 -9.25
N ASN A 84 6.81 8.45 -8.53
CA ASN A 84 6.32 9.83 -8.49
C ASN A 84 7.28 10.78 -7.75
N VAL A 85 7.91 10.34 -6.66
CA VAL A 85 8.70 11.20 -5.77
C VAL A 85 10.18 10.83 -5.78
N LEU A 86 10.48 9.55 -5.57
CA LEU A 86 11.87 9.08 -5.42
C LEU A 86 12.57 8.85 -6.76
N LYS A 87 11.83 8.82 -7.87
CA LYS A 87 12.31 8.57 -9.24
C LYS A 87 12.96 7.19 -9.42
N VAL A 88 12.55 6.22 -8.61
CA VAL A 88 12.95 4.82 -8.72
C VAL A 88 12.06 4.11 -9.73
N GLY A 89 12.64 3.38 -10.66
CA GLY A 89 11.93 2.75 -11.77
C GLY A 89 11.37 3.73 -12.81
N GLY A 90 11.92 4.96 -12.88
CA GLY A 90 11.51 6.02 -13.79
C GLY A 90 10.88 7.23 -13.10
N PHE A 91 10.18 8.06 -13.88
CA PHE A 91 9.49 9.24 -13.34
C PHE A 91 8.15 9.48 -14.02
N VAL A 92 7.12 9.69 -13.22
CA VAL A 92 5.81 10.20 -13.62
C VAL A 92 5.48 11.39 -12.71
N ASP A 93 5.14 12.55 -13.30
CA ASP A 93 4.88 13.77 -12.54
C ASP A 93 3.70 13.55 -11.57
N PRO A 94 3.91 13.64 -10.24
CA PRO A 94 2.89 13.31 -9.24
C PRO A 94 1.65 14.20 -9.29
N LEU A 95 1.78 15.40 -9.89
CA LEU A 95 0.71 16.41 -9.94
C LEU A 95 -0.09 16.38 -11.24
N LYS A 96 0.22 15.46 -12.16
CA LYS A 96 -0.47 15.31 -13.45
C LYS A 96 -1.17 13.96 -13.53
N PRO A 97 -2.35 13.88 -14.17
CA PRO A 97 -3.08 12.62 -14.30
C PRO A 97 -2.47 11.64 -15.31
N GLU A 98 -1.67 12.14 -16.26
CA GLU A 98 -1.08 11.35 -17.33
C GLU A 98 -0.11 10.29 -16.77
N GLY A 99 -0.31 9.04 -17.19
CA GLY A 99 0.54 7.91 -16.80
C GLY A 99 0.26 7.33 -15.41
N GLN A 100 -0.59 7.94 -14.57
CA GLN A 100 -0.83 7.47 -13.20
C GLN A 100 -1.56 6.13 -13.16
N VAL A 101 -2.48 5.87 -14.09
CA VAL A 101 -3.24 4.63 -14.13
C VAL A 101 -2.33 3.45 -14.46
N GLU A 102 -1.51 3.60 -15.50
CA GLU A 102 -0.52 2.58 -15.90
C GLU A 102 0.50 2.35 -14.81
N LEU A 103 1.03 3.42 -14.22
CA LEU A 103 1.97 3.35 -13.10
C LEU A 103 1.37 2.55 -11.94
N SER A 104 0.21 2.96 -11.45
CA SER A 104 -0.44 2.30 -10.32
C SER A 104 -0.74 0.83 -10.60
N ARG A 105 -1.30 0.52 -11.79
CA ARG A 105 -1.57 -0.86 -12.20
C ARG A 105 -0.30 -1.72 -12.21
N ASN A 106 0.76 -1.24 -12.82
CA ASN A 106 2.00 -2.01 -12.96
C ASN A 106 2.67 -2.22 -11.60
N LEU A 107 2.67 -1.21 -10.73
CA LEU A 107 3.20 -1.34 -9.38
C LEU A 107 2.35 -2.28 -8.50
N GLN A 108 1.02 -2.26 -8.62
CA GLN A 108 0.17 -3.22 -7.90
C GLN A 108 0.47 -4.66 -8.32
N ILE A 109 0.65 -4.90 -9.62
CA ILE A 109 1.04 -6.23 -10.14
C ILE A 109 2.41 -6.66 -9.60
N ALA A 110 3.40 -5.76 -9.67
CA ALA A 110 4.75 -6.04 -9.19
C ALA A 110 4.77 -6.30 -7.67
N THR A 111 4.05 -5.50 -6.90
CA THR A 111 3.97 -5.65 -5.45
C THR A 111 3.30 -6.97 -5.06
N ALA A 112 2.17 -7.32 -5.67
CA ALA A 112 1.50 -8.59 -5.41
C ALA A 112 2.41 -9.79 -5.69
N ALA A 113 3.23 -9.72 -6.74
CA ALA A 113 4.23 -10.76 -7.03
C ALA A 113 5.34 -10.81 -5.98
N ILE A 114 5.91 -9.65 -5.59
CA ILE A 114 6.98 -9.57 -4.57
C ILE A 114 6.48 -10.07 -3.21
N ASP A 115 5.31 -9.62 -2.77
CA ASP A 115 4.72 -10.02 -1.49
C ASP A 115 4.54 -11.55 -1.41
N SER A 116 4.20 -12.19 -2.53
CA SER A 116 4.06 -13.64 -2.62
C SER A 116 5.38 -14.40 -2.47
N THR A 117 6.52 -13.74 -2.62
CA THR A 117 7.84 -14.34 -2.38
C THR A 117 8.21 -14.39 -0.90
N GLY A 118 7.47 -13.68 -0.04
CA GLY A 118 7.81 -13.48 1.38
C GLY A 118 8.93 -12.47 1.62
N MET A 119 9.38 -11.78 0.58
CA MET A 119 10.41 -10.75 0.71
C MET A 119 9.82 -9.40 1.11
N CYS A 120 10.61 -8.59 1.79
CA CYS A 120 10.21 -7.23 2.15
C CYS A 120 10.05 -6.36 0.91
N LEU A 121 8.98 -5.56 0.84
CA LEU A 121 8.71 -4.63 -0.25
C LEU A 121 9.90 -3.69 -0.55
N PHE A 122 10.72 -3.34 0.43
CA PHE A 122 11.85 -2.43 0.22
C PHE A 122 12.94 -2.99 -0.71
N ILE A 123 12.98 -4.28 -1.00
CA ILE A 123 13.84 -4.80 -2.06
C ILE A 123 13.42 -4.30 -3.44
N ALA A 124 12.15 -3.92 -3.61
CA ALA A 124 11.61 -3.44 -4.87
C ALA A 124 12.36 -2.21 -5.42
N PHE A 125 12.95 -1.38 -4.56
CA PHE A 125 13.75 -0.24 -5.02
C PHE A 125 14.95 -0.69 -5.86
N ALA A 126 15.70 -1.70 -5.40
CA ALA A 126 16.80 -2.26 -6.16
C ALA A 126 16.30 -3.05 -7.39
N VAL A 127 15.22 -3.79 -7.26
CA VAL A 127 14.62 -4.59 -8.33
C VAL A 127 14.11 -3.70 -9.48
N LEU A 128 13.55 -2.54 -9.18
CA LEU A 128 13.05 -1.60 -10.18
C LEU A 128 14.15 -0.82 -10.91
N ASP A 129 15.27 -0.55 -10.23
CA ASP A 129 16.36 0.28 -10.78
C ASP A 129 17.49 -0.54 -11.41
N GLN A 130 17.67 -1.80 -11.00
CA GLN A 130 18.80 -2.64 -11.39
C GLN A 130 18.32 -3.96 -11.99
N PRO A 131 18.41 -4.13 -13.33
CA PRO A 131 17.98 -5.36 -13.99
C PRO A 131 18.64 -6.62 -13.43
N GLU A 132 19.91 -6.52 -13.01
CA GLU A 132 20.65 -7.63 -12.43
C GLU A 132 20.06 -8.06 -11.09
N THR A 133 19.51 -7.16 -10.31
CA THR A 133 18.84 -7.48 -9.03
C THR A 133 17.54 -8.22 -9.29
N PHE A 134 16.79 -7.84 -10.31
CA PHE A 134 15.59 -8.57 -10.71
C PHE A 134 15.93 -9.99 -11.18
N GLN A 135 16.97 -10.15 -12.01
CA GLN A 135 17.40 -11.45 -12.45
C GLN A 135 17.90 -12.34 -11.29
N ALA A 136 18.65 -11.76 -10.35
CA ALA A 136 19.09 -12.48 -9.15
C ALA A 136 17.92 -12.96 -8.29
N LEU A 137 16.84 -12.17 -8.19
CA LEU A 137 15.61 -12.58 -7.51
C LEU A 137 14.97 -13.79 -8.20
N LEU A 138 14.86 -13.77 -9.52
CA LEU A 138 14.33 -14.91 -10.30
C LEU A 138 15.19 -16.17 -10.10
N ASP A 139 16.51 -16.02 -10.19
CA ASP A 139 17.46 -17.13 -10.02
C ASP A 139 17.36 -17.74 -8.62
N LEU A 140 17.22 -16.90 -7.58
CA LEU A 140 17.02 -17.33 -6.20
C LEU A 140 15.73 -18.15 -6.03
N LEU A 141 14.60 -17.65 -6.54
CA LEU A 141 13.31 -18.33 -6.46
C LEU A 141 13.32 -19.64 -7.25
N ASN A 142 13.90 -19.63 -8.45
CA ASN A 142 14.02 -20.81 -9.29
C ASN A 142 14.88 -21.90 -8.61
N ALA A 143 16.02 -21.49 -8.04
CA ALA A 143 16.90 -22.43 -7.35
C ALA A 143 16.28 -22.99 -6.06
N PHE A 144 15.60 -22.15 -5.28
CA PHE A 144 15.04 -22.55 -3.98
C PHE A 144 13.81 -23.44 -4.13
N TYR A 145 12.91 -23.11 -5.07
CA TYR A 145 11.64 -23.80 -5.25
C TYR A 145 11.64 -24.80 -6.41
N GLY A 146 12.72 -24.92 -7.19
CA GLY A 146 12.78 -25.77 -8.39
C GLY A 146 11.84 -25.29 -9.51
N LEU A 147 11.66 -23.98 -9.62
CA LEU A 147 10.78 -23.34 -10.61
C LEU A 147 11.55 -22.95 -11.88
N SER A 148 10.83 -22.41 -12.85
CA SER A 148 11.36 -21.84 -14.09
C SER A 148 10.70 -20.48 -14.37
N LEU A 149 10.72 -19.59 -13.38
CA LEU A 149 10.13 -18.26 -13.47
C LEU A 149 10.91 -17.39 -14.46
N THR A 150 10.16 -16.65 -15.25
CA THR A 150 10.65 -15.58 -16.13
C THR A 150 10.00 -14.26 -15.72
N ALA A 151 10.46 -13.14 -16.28
CA ALA A 151 9.84 -11.83 -16.04
C ALA A 151 8.33 -11.84 -16.35
N ASP A 152 7.93 -12.46 -17.45
CA ASP A 152 6.51 -12.54 -17.84
C ASP A 152 5.69 -13.38 -16.86
N SER A 153 6.23 -14.52 -16.40
CA SER A 153 5.53 -15.38 -15.43
C SER A 153 5.35 -14.69 -14.06
N VAL A 154 6.28 -13.84 -13.65
CA VAL A 154 6.14 -13.02 -12.43
C VAL A 154 5.03 -11.99 -12.58
N ALA A 155 4.95 -11.32 -13.73
CA ALA A 155 3.87 -10.39 -14.01
C ALA A 155 2.50 -11.09 -14.02
N ASP A 156 2.41 -12.28 -14.60
CA ASP A 156 1.19 -13.08 -14.64
C ASP A 156 0.80 -13.61 -13.24
N LEU A 157 1.77 -13.95 -12.41
CA LEU A 157 1.54 -14.28 -11.01
C LEU A 157 0.86 -13.10 -10.28
N GLY A 158 1.43 -11.90 -10.35
CA GLY A 158 0.85 -10.73 -9.72
C GLY A 158 -0.57 -10.41 -10.19
N LYS A 159 -0.83 -10.52 -11.50
CA LYS A 159 -2.20 -10.37 -12.06
C LYS A 159 -3.16 -11.43 -11.52
N THR A 160 -2.71 -12.66 -11.39
CA THR A 160 -3.52 -13.78 -10.89
C THR A 160 -3.89 -13.56 -9.43
N ILE A 161 -2.94 -13.13 -8.61
CA ILE A 161 -3.16 -12.83 -7.19
C ILE A 161 -4.18 -11.71 -7.04
N LEU A 162 -4.00 -10.58 -7.73
CA LEU A 162 -4.93 -9.45 -7.66
C LEU A 162 -6.35 -9.81 -8.11
N ARG A 163 -6.50 -10.71 -9.08
CA ARG A 163 -7.81 -11.23 -9.48
C ARG A 163 -8.43 -12.10 -8.39
N ALA A 164 -7.66 -13.02 -7.81
CA ALA A 164 -8.13 -13.89 -6.73
C ALA A 164 -8.56 -13.09 -5.49
N GLU A 165 -7.80 -12.08 -5.09
CA GLU A 165 -8.16 -11.16 -4.00
C GLU A 165 -9.44 -10.40 -4.30
N ARG A 166 -9.60 -9.93 -5.55
CA ARG A 166 -10.81 -9.24 -5.98
C ARG A 166 -12.02 -10.16 -5.98
N GLU A 167 -11.89 -11.37 -6.47
CA GLU A 167 -12.94 -12.39 -6.44
C GLU A 167 -13.35 -12.72 -5.02
N PHE A 168 -12.39 -12.89 -4.11
CA PHE A 168 -12.65 -13.09 -2.68
C PHE A 168 -13.45 -11.94 -2.06
N ASN A 169 -13.16 -10.69 -2.45
CA ASN A 169 -13.87 -9.51 -1.92
C ASN A 169 -15.30 -9.36 -2.48
N ILE A 170 -15.62 -9.99 -3.59
CA ILE A 170 -16.95 -9.91 -4.24
C ILE A 170 -17.87 -11.03 -3.76
N GLY A 171 -17.31 -12.21 -3.49
CA GLY A 171 -18.02 -13.43 -3.08
C GLY A 171 -18.50 -13.44 -1.68
#